data_70d7c21c05f9401a89490ddc2e6cfd89
#
_entry.id   70d7c21c05f9401a89490ddc2e6cfd89
#
_cell.length_a   1.000
_cell.length_b   1.000
_cell.length_c   1.000
_cell.angle_alpha   90.00
_cell.angle_beta   90.00
_cell.angle_gamma   90.00
#
_symmetry.space_group_name_H-M   'P 1'
#
loop_
_entity.id
_entity.type
_entity.pdbx_description
1 polymer ?
#
loop_
_entity_poly.entity_id
_entity_poly.type
_entity_poly.pdbx_seq_one_letter_code
_entity_poly.pdbx_strand_id
1 'polypeptide(L)'
;MQTLPKEVEQLFHYLQNGTSAFHVIAHTKQVLTEAGFTELHIKDNWTLTKGGRYFCSPFDTTLYAFTIGESCDLSNGIHIAGAHTDFPAIKIKPNPEIYSHGYMQLNTEVYGGPILNTFFDRPLSLAGKVVTKGDRYDRPVSHLVDLKRPAVYLPNLAIHMNRAINENGAPIDNQKHLLPILGTLNEYLNKDTTFMDLLAKEIGVNAKDILDYDLCMYNLDQPELVGFTEEFISAPRLDDITSVCALIHGLVESKNSDRVNLVCLFDNEEIGSLSKQGADSTLPSVIIGKIWQAFGKNQIDCMSDISDGLMLSVDVAHAYHPNYPGTQDITNYPIMNGGFILKTASNQSYTWDCESMASLIALCQQENIPYQRFAKHSNTKGGGTIGSIISSHLPMRTAVIGVGLLAMHSSREMMGKDDQIGLTHFAKAFFEN
;
A
#
# COMPACT_ATOMS: atom_id res chain seq x y z
N MET A 1 24.65 18.74 3.65
CA MET A 1 23.41 18.06 3.29
C MET A 1 22.31 18.71 4.10
N GLN A 2 21.24 19.20 3.48
CA GLN A 2 20.05 19.61 4.23
C GLN A 2 19.47 18.36 4.92
N THR A 3 19.07 18.50 6.19
CA THR A 3 18.31 17.45 6.89
C THR A 3 16.99 17.25 6.17
N LEU A 4 16.63 16.00 5.87
CA LEU A 4 15.32 15.67 5.29
C LEU A 4 14.20 16.15 6.23
N PRO A 5 13.08 16.65 5.69
CA PRO A 5 11.87 16.81 6.49
C PRO A 5 11.48 15.48 7.14
N LYS A 6 10.94 15.54 8.36
CA LYS A 6 10.57 14.34 9.14
C LYS A 6 9.62 13.41 8.37
N GLU A 7 8.63 13.96 7.72
CA GLU A 7 7.62 13.22 6.96
C GLU A 7 8.24 12.47 5.76
N VAL A 8 9.25 13.08 5.13
CA VAL A 8 10.00 12.48 4.02
C VAL A 8 10.92 11.37 4.53
N GLU A 9 11.58 11.59 5.66
CA GLU A 9 12.41 10.57 6.32
C GLU A 9 11.57 9.35 6.72
N GLN A 10 10.41 9.58 7.30
CA GLN A 10 9.42 8.53 7.64
C GLN A 10 9.00 7.74 6.40
N LEU A 11 8.67 8.41 5.30
CA LEU A 11 8.32 7.75 4.04
C LEU A 11 9.50 6.90 3.51
N PHE A 12 10.74 7.43 3.54
CA PHE A 12 11.91 6.68 3.10
C PHE A 12 12.11 5.41 3.93
N HIS A 13 11.90 5.47 5.24
CA HIS A 13 11.93 4.29 6.11
C HIS A 13 10.84 3.26 5.74
N TYR A 14 9.61 3.71 5.44
CA TYR A 14 8.55 2.82 4.98
C TYR A 14 8.90 2.16 3.65
N LEU A 15 9.39 2.91 2.68
CA LEU A 15 9.78 2.40 1.36
C LEU A 15 10.94 1.39 1.42
N GLN A 16 11.90 1.60 2.32
CA GLN A 16 13.04 0.71 2.52
C GLN A 16 12.64 -0.61 3.20
N ASN A 17 11.64 -0.57 4.08
CA ASN A 17 11.20 -1.74 4.85
C ASN A 17 9.95 -2.40 4.27
N GLY A 18 9.12 -1.69 3.50
CA GLY A 18 7.88 -2.18 2.89
C GLY A 18 8.10 -2.87 1.55
N THR A 19 8.89 -3.92 1.51
CA THR A 19 9.30 -4.62 0.27
C THR A 19 8.26 -5.63 -0.24
N SER A 20 7.23 -5.93 0.54
CA SER A 20 5.98 -6.63 0.18
C SER A 20 4.87 -6.20 1.14
N ALA A 21 3.61 -6.50 0.84
CA ALA A 21 2.48 -6.20 1.74
C ALA A 21 2.70 -6.74 3.16
N PHE A 22 3.32 -7.93 3.28
CA PHE A 22 3.72 -8.52 4.57
C PHE A 22 4.71 -7.62 5.33
N HIS A 23 5.69 -7.07 4.62
CA HIS A 23 6.72 -6.22 5.21
C HIS A 23 6.19 -4.82 5.55
N VAL A 24 5.25 -4.28 4.76
CA VAL A 24 4.55 -3.03 5.10
C VAL A 24 3.85 -3.18 6.45
N ILE A 25 3.10 -4.28 6.65
CA ILE A 25 2.41 -4.52 7.93
C ILE A 25 3.39 -4.80 9.06
N ALA A 26 4.45 -5.58 8.83
CA ALA A 26 5.45 -5.84 9.87
C ALA A 26 6.13 -4.54 10.35
N HIS A 27 6.50 -3.64 9.43
CA HIS A 27 7.06 -2.34 9.77
C HIS A 27 6.03 -1.44 10.48
N THR A 28 4.78 -1.41 10.00
CA THR A 28 3.69 -0.67 10.65
C THR A 28 3.45 -1.12 12.09
N LYS A 29 3.47 -2.44 12.36
CA LYS A 29 3.37 -2.98 13.73
C LYS A 29 4.50 -2.49 14.62
N GLN A 30 5.72 -2.43 14.09
CA GLN A 30 6.86 -1.88 14.83
C GLN A 30 6.64 -0.41 15.17
N VAL A 31 6.28 0.43 14.20
CA VAL A 31 6.00 1.87 14.40
C VAL A 31 4.92 2.08 15.45
N LEU A 32 3.82 1.35 15.39
CA LEU A 32 2.72 1.45 16.35
C LEU A 32 3.14 0.99 17.75
N THR A 33 3.90 -0.10 17.86
CA THR A 33 4.39 -0.60 19.15
C THR A 33 5.34 0.39 19.81
N GLU A 34 6.27 0.96 19.05
CA GLU A 34 7.19 2.02 19.52
C GLU A 34 6.45 3.29 19.94
N ALA A 35 5.29 3.58 19.30
CA ALA A 35 4.40 4.68 19.66
C ALA A 35 3.45 4.35 20.85
N GLY A 36 3.57 3.19 21.47
CA GLY A 36 2.80 2.80 22.66
C GLY A 36 1.40 2.27 22.38
N PHE A 37 1.10 1.82 21.15
CA PHE A 37 -0.14 1.12 20.85
C PHE A 37 -0.08 -0.32 21.37
N THR A 38 -1.22 -0.80 21.87
CA THR A 38 -1.38 -2.18 22.34
C THR A 38 -1.92 -3.07 21.22
N GLU A 39 -1.24 -4.19 20.93
CA GLU A 39 -1.72 -5.18 19.98
C GLU A 39 -2.89 -5.98 20.56
N LEU A 40 -3.96 -6.10 19.80
CA LEU A 40 -5.16 -6.87 20.11
C LEU A 40 -5.31 -8.03 19.12
N HIS A 41 -5.86 -9.15 19.60
CA HIS A 41 -6.20 -10.28 18.72
C HIS A 41 -7.69 -10.32 18.42
N ILE A 42 -8.05 -10.52 17.17
CA ILE A 42 -9.45 -10.49 16.71
C ILE A 42 -10.35 -11.53 17.41
N LYS A 43 -9.77 -12.68 17.80
CA LYS A 43 -10.49 -13.77 18.50
C LYS A 43 -10.80 -13.47 19.95
N ASP A 44 -10.11 -12.52 20.59
CA ASP A 44 -10.22 -12.24 22.01
C ASP A 44 -11.35 -11.23 22.28
N ASN A 45 -11.88 -11.22 23.48
CA ASN A 45 -12.72 -10.13 23.97
C ASN A 45 -11.83 -8.93 24.28
N TRP A 46 -12.23 -7.76 23.79
CA TRP A 46 -11.45 -6.55 23.98
C TRP A 46 -11.89 -5.79 25.23
N THR A 47 -10.92 -5.38 26.02
CA THR A 47 -11.10 -4.44 27.13
C THR A 47 -10.42 -3.14 26.73
N LEU A 48 -11.23 -2.12 26.41
CA LEU A 48 -10.75 -0.86 25.90
C LEU A 48 -10.99 0.26 26.94
N THR A 49 -10.12 1.27 26.91
CA THR A 49 -10.22 2.43 27.81
C THR A 49 -10.21 3.73 27.00
N LYS A 50 -10.86 4.76 27.51
CA LYS A 50 -10.72 6.13 26.99
C LYS A 50 -9.27 6.56 27.13
N GLY A 51 -8.75 7.29 26.13
CA GLY A 51 -7.33 7.61 25.99
C GLY A 51 -6.47 6.46 25.46
N GLY A 52 -7.06 5.26 25.24
CA GLY A 52 -6.31 4.08 24.79
C GLY A 52 -5.97 4.11 23.31
N ARG A 53 -4.87 3.42 22.96
CA ARG A 53 -4.30 3.31 21.62
C ARG A 53 -4.07 1.83 21.31
N TYR A 54 -4.64 1.35 20.21
CA TYR A 54 -4.69 -0.10 19.93
C TYR A 54 -4.48 -0.39 18.45
N PHE A 55 -4.03 -1.59 18.14
CA PHE A 55 -4.08 -2.11 16.78
C PHE A 55 -4.41 -3.61 16.76
N CYS A 56 -4.97 -4.08 15.65
CA CYS A 56 -5.27 -5.49 15.40
C CYS A 56 -4.87 -5.82 13.95
N SER A 57 -4.11 -6.90 13.77
CA SER A 57 -3.72 -7.41 12.45
C SER A 57 -4.23 -8.85 12.31
N PRO A 58 -5.47 -9.04 11.79
CA PRO A 58 -6.07 -10.38 11.65
C PRO A 58 -5.33 -11.29 10.68
N PHE A 59 -4.71 -10.70 9.67
CA PHE A 59 -3.87 -11.34 8.67
C PHE A 59 -2.60 -10.52 8.48
N ASP A 60 -1.52 -11.14 8.03
CA ASP A 60 -0.19 -10.53 7.99
C ASP A 60 -0.03 -9.41 6.93
N THR A 61 -1.06 -9.11 6.16
CA THR A 61 -1.08 -8.07 5.11
C THR A 61 -2.16 -7.00 5.30
N THR A 62 -2.96 -7.12 6.38
CA THR A 62 -3.99 -6.13 6.74
C THR A 62 -3.89 -5.75 8.21
N LEU A 63 -4.19 -4.49 8.54
CA LEU A 63 -4.09 -3.97 9.91
C LEU A 63 -5.13 -2.88 10.16
N TYR A 64 -5.64 -2.86 11.39
CA TYR A 64 -6.56 -1.86 11.91
C TYR A 64 -5.94 -1.20 13.13
N ALA A 65 -5.59 0.08 13.06
CA ALA A 65 -5.05 0.85 14.19
C ALA A 65 -6.05 1.92 14.62
N PHE A 66 -6.30 2.05 15.93
CA PHE A 66 -7.28 3.01 16.41
C PHE A 66 -6.89 3.66 17.74
N THR A 67 -7.41 4.87 17.92
CA THR A 67 -7.33 5.61 19.17
C THR A 67 -8.72 5.92 19.70
N ILE A 68 -8.86 5.94 21.01
CA ILE A 68 -10.11 6.30 21.70
C ILE A 68 -9.83 7.57 22.49
N GLY A 69 -10.55 8.66 22.20
CA GLY A 69 -10.37 9.93 22.86
C GLY A 69 -10.57 9.86 24.38
N GLU A 70 -9.91 10.72 25.13
CA GLU A 70 -10.01 10.76 26.61
C GLU A 70 -11.45 11.10 27.06
N SER A 71 -12.14 11.98 26.33
CA SER A 71 -13.55 12.33 26.56
C SER A 71 -14.51 11.67 25.56
N CYS A 72 -14.09 10.60 24.90
CA CYS A 72 -14.83 9.94 23.83
C CYS A 72 -16.30 9.67 24.22
N ASP A 73 -17.20 10.14 23.35
CA ASP A 73 -18.58 9.71 23.28
C ASP A 73 -18.79 9.07 21.91
N LEU A 74 -19.17 7.80 21.88
CA LEU A 74 -19.36 7.06 20.63
C LEU A 74 -20.45 7.66 19.74
N SER A 75 -21.40 8.43 20.32
CA SER A 75 -22.43 9.16 19.56
C SER A 75 -21.87 10.33 18.74
N ASN A 76 -20.63 10.76 18.97
CA ASN A 76 -19.93 11.74 18.13
C ASN A 76 -19.44 11.14 16.80
N GLY A 77 -19.76 9.88 16.52
CA GLY A 77 -19.33 9.17 15.33
C GLY A 77 -17.87 8.69 15.38
N ILE A 78 -17.37 8.31 14.24
CA ILE A 78 -16.02 7.78 14.07
C ILE A 78 -15.33 8.44 12.87
N HIS A 79 -14.05 8.75 12.99
CA HIS A 79 -13.22 9.08 11.84
C HIS A 79 -12.48 7.82 11.34
N ILE A 80 -12.68 7.46 10.09
CA ILE A 80 -12.03 6.32 9.46
C ILE A 80 -11.14 6.82 8.32
N ALA A 81 -9.94 6.27 8.20
CA ALA A 81 -9.11 6.48 7.02
C ALA A 81 -8.55 5.14 6.54
N GLY A 82 -8.66 4.86 5.25
CA GLY A 82 -8.20 3.62 4.62
C GLY A 82 -7.14 3.86 3.56
N ALA A 83 -6.15 2.96 3.48
CA ALA A 83 -5.11 2.87 2.46
C ALA A 83 -4.82 1.39 2.15
N HIS A 84 -4.02 1.11 1.11
CA HIS A 84 -3.65 -0.26 0.81
C HIS A 84 -2.15 -0.55 0.99
N THR A 85 -1.81 -1.82 1.17
CA THR A 85 -0.46 -2.30 1.51
C THR A 85 0.21 -3.00 0.35
N ASP A 86 -0.57 -3.48 -0.62
CA ASP A 86 -0.09 -4.14 -1.83
C ASP A 86 0.30 -3.11 -2.89
N PHE A 87 0.94 -3.57 -3.92
CA PHE A 87 1.40 -2.78 -5.06
C PHE A 87 1.60 -3.70 -6.26
N PRO A 88 1.59 -3.17 -7.51
CA PRO A 88 1.82 -3.97 -8.70
C PRO A 88 3.18 -4.65 -8.66
N ALA A 89 3.20 -5.95 -8.91
CA ALA A 89 4.41 -6.77 -8.76
C ALA A 89 4.44 -7.94 -9.76
N ILE A 90 5.57 -8.64 -9.77
CA ILE A 90 5.72 -9.91 -10.47
C ILE A 90 5.97 -10.99 -9.40
N LYS A 91 5.01 -11.90 -9.24
CA LYS A 91 5.02 -12.96 -8.23
C LYS A 91 5.66 -14.23 -8.75
N ILE A 92 6.25 -15.01 -7.85
CA ILE A 92 6.84 -16.32 -8.17
C ILE A 92 5.72 -17.37 -8.11
N LYS A 93 5.56 -18.15 -9.20
CA LYS A 93 4.57 -19.24 -9.27
C LYS A 93 5.01 -20.47 -8.46
N PRO A 94 4.07 -21.34 -8.04
CA PRO A 94 4.41 -22.69 -7.58
C PRO A 94 5.21 -23.47 -8.61
N ASN A 95 6.17 -24.29 -8.17
CA ASN A 95 7.11 -25.06 -9.04
C ASN A 95 7.78 -24.16 -10.08
N PRO A 96 8.59 -23.18 -9.63
CA PRO A 96 9.01 -22.08 -10.48
C PRO A 96 10.23 -22.38 -11.34
N GLU A 97 10.96 -23.47 -11.11
CA GLU A 97 12.26 -23.75 -11.72
C GLU A 97 12.13 -24.00 -13.22
N ILE A 98 12.89 -23.25 -14.00
CA ILE A 98 13.08 -23.45 -15.43
C ILE A 98 14.56 -23.56 -15.72
N TYR A 99 14.97 -24.70 -16.28
CA TYR A 99 16.36 -24.94 -16.69
C TYR A 99 16.42 -24.84 -18.22
N SER A 100 17.03 -23.78 -18.73
CA SER A 100 17.12 -23.52 -20.17
C SER A 100 18.52 -23.11 -20.58
N HIS A 101 19.13 -23.85 -21.52
CA HIS A 101 20.38 -23.50 -22.18
C HIS A 101 21.52 -23.09 -21.23
N GLY A 102 21.63 -23.75 -20.07
CA GLY A 102 22.65 -23.45 -19.07
C GLY A 102 22.27 -22.36 -18.05
N TYR A 103 21.06 -21.89 -18.06
CA TYR A 103 20.51 -20.93 -17.08
C TYR A 103 19.46 -21.59 -16.19
N MET A 104 19.37 -21.11 -14.95
CA MET A 104 18.22 -21.30 -14.07
C MET A 104 17.39 -20.01 -14.06
N GLN A 105 16.10 -20.14 -14.35
CA GLN A 105 15.10 -19.06 -14.37
C GLN A 105 13.93 -19.43 -13.47
N LEU A 106 13.11 -18.44 -13.10
CA LEU A 106 11.86 -18.65 -12.37
C LEU A 106 10.64 -18.37 -13.25
N ASN A 107 9.62 -19.22 -13.11
CA ASN A 107 8.30 -18.98 -13.67
C ASN A 107 7.54 -17.98 -12.79
N THR A 108 6.89 -17.00 -13.42
CA THR A 108 6.27 -15.87 -12.71
C THR A 108 4.86 -15.58 -13.18
N GLU A 109 4.17 -14.76 -12.40
CA GLU A 109 2.84 -14.25 -12.70
C GLU A 109 2.75 -12.75 -12.35
N VAL A 110 2.06 -12.00 -13.20
CA VAL A 110 1.83 -10.57 -12.98
C VAL A 110 0.74 -10.39 -11.93
N TYR A 111 0.98 -9.52 -10.95
CA TYR A 111 0.05 -9.09 -9.93
C TYR A 111 -0.31 -7.61 -10.12
N GLY A 112 -1.61 -7.28 -10.23
CA GLY A 112 -2.06 -5.93 -10.54
C GLY A 112 -1.74 -5.48 -11.97
N GLY A 113 -1.57 -4.18 -12.15
CA GLY A 113 -1.35 -3.55 -13.45
C GLY A 113 0.03 -2.88 -13.62
N PRO A 114 1.19 -3.55 -13.45
CA PRO A 114 2.49 -2.90 -13.53
C PRO A 114 2.85 -2.45 -14.94
N ILE A 115 3.63 -1.37 -15.05
CA ILE A 115 4.30 -0.99 -16.30
C ILE A 115 5.50 -1.93 -16.48
N LEU A 116 5.27 -3.08 -17.10
CA LEU A 116 6.18 -4.23 -17.12
C LEU A 116 7.59 -3.94 -17.61
N ASN A 117 7.76 -3.09 -18.65
CA ASN A 117 9.07 -2.75 -19.21
C ASN A 117 9.97 -2.03 -18.20
N THR A 118 9.42 -1.44 -17.13
CA THR A 118 10.21 -0.75 -16.12
C THR A 118 10.90 -1.71 -15.13
N PHE A 119 10.53 -2.98 -15.13
CA PHE A 119 11.18 -4.03 -14.33
C PHE A 119 12.40 -4.64 -15.02
N PHE A 120 12.57 -4.38 -16.32
CA PHE A 120 13.72 -4.89 -17.08
C PHE A 120 14.98 -4.06 -16.80
N ASP A 121 16.15 -4.70 -17.01
CA ASP A 121 17.49 -4.12 -16.96
C ASP A 121 17.86 -3.47 -15.62
N ARG A 122 17.27 -3.96 -14.54
CA ARG A 122 17.60 -3.50 -13.19
C ARG A 122 17.75 -4.65 -12.19
N PRO A 123 18.54 -4.45 -11.14
CA PRO A 123 18.69 -5.45 -10.09
C PRO A 123 17.36 -5.58 -9.32
N LEU A 124 16.84 -6.81 -9.25
CA LEU A 124 15.63 -7.15 -8.52
C LEU A 124 15.95 -8.10 -7.37
N SER A 125 15.16 -8.01 -6.32
CA SER A 125 15.21 -8.90 -5.17
C SER A 125 13.87 -9.62 -4.98
N LEU A 126 13.81 -10.53 -4.00
CA LEU A 126 12.61 -11.27 -3.63
C LEU A 126 12.23 -10.96 -2.18
N ALA A 127 10.95 -10.70 -1.95
CA ALA A 127 10.39 -10.52 -0.62
C ALA A 127 8.97 -11.12 -0.52
N GLY A 128 8.57 -11.47 0.69
CA GLY A 128 7.25 -12.01 0.98
C GLY A 128 7.25 -12.93 2.18
N LYS A 129 6.51 -14.03 2.08
CA LYS A 129 6.33 -15.00 3.16
C LYS A 129 6.59 -16.42 2.67
N VAL A 130 7.27 -17.20 3.49
CA VAL A 130 7.44 -18.66 3.36
C VAL A 130 6.75 -19.34 4.53
N VAL A 131 6.10 -20.47 4.28
CA VAL A 131 5.34 -21.21 5.28
C VAL A 131 5.90 -22.61 5.42
N THR A 132 6.23 -22.98 6.67
CA THR A 132 6.76 -24.30 7.01
C THR A 132 5.75 -25.12 7.82
N LYS A 133 6.02 -26.42 7.96
CA LYS A 133 5.27 -27.30 8.84
C LYS A 133 5.27 -26.76 10.27
N GLY A 134 4.10 -26.78 10.91
CA GLY A 134 3.94 -26.58 12.34
C GLY A 134 3.62 -27.89 13.07
N ASP A 135 3.37 -27.80 14.36
CA ASP A 135 3.01 -28.94 15.20
C ASP A 135 1.66 -29.57 14.79
N ARG A 136 0.80 -28.80 14.12
CA ARG A 136 -0.50 -29.24 13.61
C ARG A 136 -0.66 -28.81 12.14
N TYR A 137 -1.36 -29.62 11.34
CA TYR A 137 -1.58 -29.34 9.92
C TYR A 137 -2.31 -28.00 9.64
N ASP A 138 -3.16 -27.55 10.59
CA ASP A 138 -3.94 -26.30 10.53
C ASP A 138 -3.24 -25.11 11.21
N ARG A 139 -1.99 -25.27 11.64
CA ARG A 139 -1.15 -24.24 12.28
C ARG A 139 0.26 -24.25 11.73
N PRO A 140 0.45 -23.91 10.45
CA PRO A 140 1.78 -23.79 9.88
C PRO A 140 2.53 -22.59 10.50
N VAL A 141 3.85 -22.59 10.37
CA VAL A 141 4.72 -21.50 10.85
C VAL A 141 5.07 -20.60 9.67
N SER A 142 4.88 -19.30 9.84
CA SER A 142 5.20 -18.27 8.84
C SER A 142 6.57 -17.65 9.10
N HIS A 143 7.32 -17.43 8.02
CA HIS A 143 8.61 -16.74 8.01
C HIS A 143 8.57 -15.62 7.00
N LEU A 144 8.87 -14.39 7.41
CA LEU A 144 9.07 -13.28 6.49
C LEU A 144 10.43 -13.45 5.82
N VAL A 145 10.47 -13.19 4.51
CA VAL A 145 11.66 -13.30 3.68
C VAL A 145 11.86 -12.01 2.91
N ASP A 146 13.04 -11.42 3.05
CA ASP A 146 13.51 -10.31 2.22
C ASP A 146 15.00 -10.51 1.95
N LEU A 147 15.36 -10.80 0.71
CA LEU A 147 16.74 -11.10 0.37
C LEU A 147 17.65 -9.88 0.43
N LYS A 148 17.15 -8.68 0.27
CA LYS A 148 17.88 -7.39 0.36
C LYS A 148 19.15 -7.31 -0.49
N ARG A 149 19.25 -8.12 -1.54
CA ARG A 149 20.36 -8.16 -2.49
C ARG A 149 19.85 -8.42 -3.90
N PRO A 150 20.62 -8.08 -4.95
CA PRO A 150 20.30 -8.48 -6.33
C PRO A 150 20.28 -10.01 -6.43
N ALA A 151 19.09 -10.58 -6.53
CA ALA A 151 18.89 -12.04 -6.57
C ALA A 151 18.45 -12.52 -7.94
N VAL A 152 17.75 -11.68 -8.69
CA VAL A 152 17.20 -12.02 -10.00
C VAL A 152 17.29 -10.83 -10.96
N TYR A 153 17.27 -11.13 -12.26
CA TYR A 153 17.39 -10.11 -13.31
C TYR A 153 16.53 -10.44 -14.53
N LEU A 154 15.84 -9.45 -15.07
CA LEU A 154 15.06 -9.52 -16.31
C LEU A 154 15.80 -8.74 -17.40
N PRO A 155 16.58 -9.37 -18.29
CA PRO A 155 17.27 -8.66 -19.35
C PRO A 155 16.35 -8.37 -20.54
N ASN A 156 16.47 -7.16 -21.10
CA ASN A 156 15.91 -6.86 -22.41
C ASN A 156 16.68 -7.59 -23.53
N LEU A 157 16.03 -7.77 -24.66
CA LEU A 157 16.70 -8.19 -25.89
C LEU A 157 17.54 -7.02 -26.43
N ALA A 158 18.78 -7.31 -26.84
CA ALA A 158 19.67 -6.30 -27.38
C ALA A 158 19.05 -5.60 -28.61
N ILE A 159 19.26 -4.29 -28.73
CA ILE A 159 18.73 -3.47 -29.82
C ILE A 159 19.01 -4.04 -31.22
N HIS A 160 20.17 -4.72 -31.41
CA HIS A 160 20.55 -5.36 -32.67
C HIS A 160 19.61 -6.49 -33.11
N MET A 161 18.95 -7.13 -32.15
CA MET A 161 17.97 -8.21 -32.36
C MET A 161 16.52 -7.73 -32.29
N ASN A 162 16.29 -6.48 -31.91
CA ASN A 162 14.96 -5.84 -31.84
C ASN A 162 15.02 -4.37 -32.22
N ARG A 163 15.35 -4.07 -33.48
CA ARG A 163 15.60 -2.69 -33.97
C ARG A 163 14.36 -1.81 -33.94
N ALA A 164 13.17 -2.40 -34.05
CA ALA A 164 11.91 -1.67 -34.09
C ALA A 164 11.36 -1.28 -32.70
N ILE A 165 12.08 -1.60 -31.62
CA ILE A 165 11.61 -1.37 -30.24
C ILE A 165 11.26 0.10 -29.98
N ASN A 166 12.05 1.03 -30.53
CA ASN A 166 11.81 2.47 -30.33
C ASN A 166 10.68 3.05 -31.19
N GLU A 167 10.25 2.32 -32.22
CA GLU A 167 9.18 2.72 -33.14
C GLU A 167 7.83 2.09 -32.71
N ASN A 168 7.84 0.81 -32.39
CA ASN A 168 6.64 -0.01 -32.14
C ASN A 168 6.43 -0.35 -30.67
N GLY A 169 7.36 0.00 -29.79
CA GLY A 169 7.43 -0.52 -28.42
C GLY A 169 7.85 -1.99 -28.39
N ALA A 170 7.98 -2.54 -27.20
CA ALA A 170 8.26 -3.97 -26.99
C ALA A 170 7.02 -4.61 -26.37
N PRO A 171 6.17 -5.30 -27.14
CA PRO A 171 5.08 -6.09 -26.57
C PRO A 171 5.67 -7.22 -25.71
N ILE A 172 5.27 -7.27 -24.45
CA ILE A 172 5.75 -8.26 -23.48
C ILE A 172 4.75 -9.40 -23.42
N ASP A 173 5.22 -10.62 -23.72
CA ASP A 173 4.49 -11.86 -23.47
C ASP A 173 4.80 -12.28 -22.03
N ASN A 174 3.79 -12.21 -21.15
CA ASN A 174 3.97 -12.46 -19.71
C ASN A 174 4.51 -13.86 -19.41
N GLN A 175 4.19 -14.86 -20.24
CA GLN A 175 4.64 -16.23 -20.01
C GLN A 175 6.06 -16.50 -20.51
N LYS A 176 6.55 -15.72 -21.48
CA LYS A 176 7.87 -15.98 -22.11
C LYS A 176 8.93 -14.98 -21.73
N HIS A 177 8.55 -13.72 -21.49
CA HIS A 177 9.51 -12.63 -21.30
C HIS A 177 9.72 -12.27 -19.83
N LEU A 178 8.80 -12.66 -18.93
CA LEU A 178 8.90 -12.40 -17.49
C LEU A 178 9.49 -13.59 -16.73
N LEU A 179 10.56 -14.18 -17.25
CA LEU A 179 11.30 -15.28 -16.65
C LEU A 179 12.64 -14.77 -16.12
N PRO A 180 12.73 -14.30 -14.86
CA PRO A 180 13.94 -13.75 -14.32
C PRO A 180 15.03 -14.82 -14.22
N ILE A 181 16.26 -14.42 -14.55
CA ILE A 181 17.45 -15.26 -14.44
C ILE A 181 17.96 -15.21 -13.00
N LEU A 182 18.13 -16.38 -12.38
CA LEU A 182 18.83 -16.55 -11.11
C LEU A 182 20.35 -16.66 -11.30
N GLY A 183 20.78 -17.36 -12.33
CA GLY A 183 22.17 -17.58 -12.63
C GLY A 183 22.41 -18.64 -13.70
N THR A 184 23.68 -18.90 -13.97
CA THR A 184 24.11 -20.02 -14.81
C THR A 184 24.21 -21.30 -13.99
N LEU A 185 23.94 -22.45 -14.64
CA LEU A 185 24.12 -23.76 -14.01
C LEU A 185 25.59 -23.99 -13.67
N ASN A 186 25.87 -24.35 -12.43
CA ASN A 186 27.18 -24.60 -11.88
C ASN A 186 27.10 -25.59 -10.72
N GLU A 187 28.17 -25.72 -9.91
CA GLU A 187 28.19 -26.64 -8.75
C GLU A 187 27.13 -26.28 -7.68
N TYR A 188 26.75 -25.01 -7.56
CA TYR A 188 25.77 -24.52 -6.56
C TYR A 188 24.35 -24.45 -7.12
N LEU A 189 24.21 -24.07 -8.39
CA LEU A 189 22.94 -24.01 -9.11
C LEU A 189 22.95 -25.07 -10.20
N ASN A 190 22.42 -26.23 -9.91
CA ASN A 190 22.34 -27.35 -10.85
C ASN A 190 20.89 -27.87 -10.94
N LYS A 191 20.66 -28.87 -11.76
CA LYS A 191 19.31 -29.42 -11.99
C LYS A 191 18.71 -30.11 -10.76
N ASP A 192 19.52 -30.44 -9.77
CA ASP A 192 19.05 -31.02 -8.50
C ASP A 192 18.78 -29.95 -7.43
N THR A 193 19.21 -28.70 -7.64
CA THR A 193 18.93 -27.57 -6.75
C THR A 193 17.53 -27.03 -7.03
N THR A 194 16.64 -27.13 -6.07
CA THR A 194 15.29 -26.58 -6.15
C THR A 194 15.24 -25.14 -5.61
N PHE A 195 14.21 -24.40 -5.97
CA PHE A 195 13.98 -23.07 -5.40
C PHE A 195 13.73 -23.15 -3.88
N MET A 196 13.08 -24.24 -3.42
CA MET A 196 12.89 -24.51 -1.99
C MET A 196 14.22 -24.69 -1.24
N ASP A 197 15.26 -25.30 -1.86
CA ASP A 197 16.59 -25.42 -1.25
C ASP A 197 17.25 -24.04 -1.07
N LEU A 198 17.03 -23.13 -2.03
CA LEU A 198 17.52 -21.75 -1.92
C LEU A 198 16.80 -20.98 -0.80
N LEU A 199 15.46 -21.06 -0.73
CA LEU A 199 14.68 -20.43 0.32
C LEU A 199 15.02 -20.99 1.70
N ALA A 200 15.19 -22.30 1.82
CA ALA A 200 15.55 -22.96 3.08
C ALA A 200 16.86 -22.43 3.67
N LYS A 201 17.84 -22.17 2.82
CA LYS A 201 19.11 -21.53 3.20
C LYS A 201 18.89 -20.11 3.76
N GLU A 202 18.04 -19.33 3.12
CA GLU A 202 17.79 -17.94 3.53
C GLU A 202 17.14 -17.85 4.91
N ILE A 203 16.21 -18.76 5.21
CA ILE A 203 15.45 -18.74 6.48
C ILE A 203 15.97 -19.72 7.54
N GLY A 204 17.02 -20.50 7.22
CA GLY A 204 17.65 -21.42 8.16
C GLY A 204 16.80 -22.63 8.55
N VAL A 205 16.01 -23.17 7.61
CA VAL A 205 15.15 -24.34 7.83
C VAL A 205 15.53 -25.49 6.90
N ASN A 206 14.90 -26.66 7.08
CA ASN A 206 15.04 -27.76 6.13
C ASN A 206 14.07 -27.53 4.95
N ALA A 207 14.55 -27.67 3.71
CA ALA A 207 13.74 -27.51 2.50
C ALA A 207 12.48 -28.39 2.50
N LYS A 208 12.54 -29.60 3.07
CA LYS A 208 11.39 -30.53 3.20
C LYS A 208 10.29 -30.03 4.14
N ASP A 209 10.58 -29.04 4.96
CA ASP A 209 9.63 -28.46 5.90
C ASP A 209 8.91 -27.25 5.31
N ILE A 210 9.40 -26.68 4.20
CA ILE A 210 8.70 -25.64 3.45
C ILE A 210 7.52 -26.27 2.72
N LEU A 211 6.31 -25.72 2.97
CA LEU A 211 5.06 -26.20 2.38
C LEU A 211 4.59 -25.31 1.24
N ASP A 212 4.77 -23.98 1.38
CA ASP A 212 4.30 -23.02 0.41
C ASP A 212 4.98 -21.65 0.62
N TYR A 213 4.80 -20.74 -0.33
CA TYR A 213 5.29 -19.36 -0.24
C TYR A 213 4.39 -18.39 -1.03
N ASP A 214 4.45 -17.12 -0.64
CA ASP A 214 3.95 -15.98 -1.40
C ASP A 214 5.09 -14.96 -1.51
N LEU A 215 5.75 -14.93 -2.66
CA LEU A 215 6.94 -14.11 -2.92
C LEU A 215 6.75 -13.26 -4.16
N CYS A 216 7.16 -12.01 -4.08
CA CYS A 216 7.21 -11.09 -5.22
C CYS A 216 8.63 -10.59 -5.49
N MET A 217 8.88 -10.25 -6.76
CA MET A 217 10.06 -9.48 -7.14
C MET A 217 9.83 -8.00 -6.84
N TYR A 218 10.85 -7.34 -6.32
CA TYR A 218 10.82 -5.91 -6.09
C TYR A 218 12.11 -5.22 -6.54
N ASN A 219 12.01 -3.94 -6.90
CA ASN A 219 13.13 -3.10 -7.27
C ASN A 219 13.92 -2.67 -6.02
N LEU A 220 15.23 -2.88 -6.04
CA LEU A 220 16.16 -2.53 -4.95
C LEU A 220 16.57 -1.06 -4.90
N ASP A 221 16.22 -0.28 -5.92
CA ASP A 221 16.56 1.15 -5.95
C ASP A 221 16.07 1.84 -4.67
N GLN A 222 16.96 2.60 -4.05
CA GLN A 222 16.62 3.34 -2.84
C GLN A 222 15.75 4.58 -3.20
N PRO A 223 14.91 5.05 -2.28
CA PRO A 223 14.22 6.31 -2.45
C PRO A 223 15.23 7.46 -2.46
N GLU A 224 15.02 8.42 -3.35
CA GLU A 224 15.93 9.55 -3.57
C GLU A 224 15.15 10.83 -3.80
N LEU A 225 15.75 11.95 -3.37
CA LEU A 225 15.32 13.26 -3.85
C LEU A 225 15.88 13.51 -5.24
N VAL A 226 15.03 13.98 -6.14
CA VAL A 226 15.39 14.30 -7.52
C VAL A 226 14.88 15.70 -7.91
N GLY A 227 15.39 16.21 -9.00
CA GLY A 227 15.16 17.59 -9.44
C GLY A 227 16.35 18.46 -9.10
N PHE A 228 16.45 19.62 -9.76
CA PHE A 228 17.58 20.52 -9.62
C PHE A 228 17.66 21.15 -8.22
N THR A 229 16.51 21.27 -7.55
CA THR A 229 16.34 21.79 -6.19
C THR A 229 15.83 20.74 -5.21
N GLU A 230 15.91 19.44 -5.57
CA GLU A 230 15.51 18.30 -4.72
C GLU A 230 14.03 18.37 -4.28
N GLU A 231 13.17 18.86 -5.18
CA GLU A 231 11.74 19.06 -4.92
C GLU A 231 10.86 17.82 -5.14
N PHE A 232 11.40 16.76 -5.73
CA PHE A 232 10.66 15.53 -5.99
C PHE A 232 11.25 14.35 -5.23
N ILE A 233 10.41 13.37 -4.95
CA ILE A 233 10.79 12.04 -4.47
C ILE A 233 10.66 11.07 -5.65
N SER A 234 11.72 10.30 -5.93
CA SER A 234 11.66 9.17 -6.83
C SER A 234 11.94 7.87 -6.08
N ALA A 235 11.00 6.95 -6.12
CA ALA A 235 11.09 5.68 -5.39
C ALA A 235 10.19 4.59 -5.98
N PRO A 236 10.48 3.31 -5.73
CA PRO A 236 9.51 2.23 -5.95
C PRO A 236 8.37 2.29 -4.93
N ARG A 237 7.17 1.83 -5.30
CA ARG A 237 6.03 1.57 -4.39
C ARG A 237 5.51 2.82 -3.64
N LEU A 238 5.59 3.99 -4.27
CA LEU A 238 4.94 5.18 -3.74
C LEU A 238 3.42 4.97 -3.65
N ASP A 239 2.87 4.28 -4.62
CA ASP A 239 1.55 3.67 -4.62
C ASP A 239 1.58 2.36 -3.81
N ASP A 240 0.99 2.24 -2.63
CA ASP A 240 0.30 3.26 -1.84
C ASP A 240 0.99 3.47 -0.47
N ILE A 241 2.30 3.18 -0.41
CA ILE A 241 3.09 3.34 0.83
C ILE A 241 3.08 4.80 1.32
N THR A 242 2.93 5.77 0.42
CA THR A 242 2.76 7.19 0.77
C THR A 242 1.57 7.40 1.69
N SER A 243 0.42 6.83 1.34
CA SER A 243 -0.82 6.94 2.13
C SER A 243 -0.73 6.16 3.44
N VAL A 244 -0.20 4.93 3.41
CA VAL A 244 0.05 4.14 4.63
C VAL A 244 0.90 4.92 5.62
N CYS A 245 2.02 5.48 5.16
CA CYS A 245 2.94 6.27 5.99
C CYS A 245 2.25 7.50 6.58
N ALA A 246 1.55 8.29 5.74
CA ALA A 246 0.86 9.50 6.17
C ALA A 246 -0.23 9.21 7.21
N LEU A 247 -1.05 8.18 7.00
CA LEU A 247 -2.12 7.83 7.91
C LEU A 247 -1.61 7.30 9.26
N ILE A 248 -0.62 6.43 9.25
CA ILE A 248 -0.06 5.87 10.49
C ILE A 248 0.62 6.97 11.31
N HIS A 249 1.45 7.80 10.69
CA HIS A 249 2.11 8.89 11.43
C HIS A 249 1.12 9.98 11.84
N GLY A 250 0.11 10.30 11.01
CA GLY A 250 -0.97 11.19 11.39
C GLY A 250 -1.73 10.69 12.63
N LEU A 251 -2.08 9.40 12.67
CA LEU A 251 -2.75 8.79 13.84
C LEU A 251 -1.85 8.76 15.08
N VAL A 252 -0.57 8.40 14.92
CA VAL A 252 0.42 8.35 16.02
C VAL A 252 0.61 9.73 16.66
N GLU A 253 0.68 10.78 15.86
CA GLU A 253 0.97 12.15 16.32
C GLU A 253 -0.27 12.94 16.73
N SER A 254 -1.47 12.46 16.40
CA SER A 254 -2.72 13.14 16.74
C SER A 254 -3.04 13.11 18.23
N LYS A 255 -3.68 14.18 18.70
CA LYS A 255 -4.22 14.32 20.05
C LYS A 255 -5.73 14.19 20.00
N ASN A 256 -6.20 12.97 19.87
CA ASN A 256 -7.63 12.67 19.84
C ASN A 256 -8.30 12.97 21.20
N SER A 257 -9.44 13.64 21.20
CA SER A 257 -10.12 14.01 22.44
C SER A 257 -11.52 13.40 22.62
N ASP A 258 -12.38 13.35 21.61
CA ASP A 258 -13.82 13.15 21.80
C ASP A 258 -14.46 11.99 21.03
N ARG A 259 -13.71 11.29 20.19
CA ARG A 259 -14.24 10.21 19.33
C ARG A 259 -13.31 9.02 19.18
N VAL A 260 -13.68 8.06 18.34
CA VAL A 260 -12.80 6.99 17.86
C VAL A 260 -12.19 7.40 16.52
N ASN A 261 -10.89 7.26 16.39
CA ASN A 261 -10.19 7.34 15.09
C ASN A 261 -9.68 5.98 14.69
N LEU A 262 -9.89 5.57 13.45
CA LEU A 262 -9.54 4.25 12.92
C LEU A 262 -8.81 4.36 11.59
N VAL A 263 -7.62 3.80 11.50
CA VAL A 263 -6.91 3.54 10.25
C VAL A 263 -7.11 2.09 9.84
N CYS A 264 -7.52 1.87 8.60
CA CYS A 264 -7.69 0.56 7.98
C CYS A 264 -6.66 0.39 6.87
N LEU A 265 -5.77 -0.57 6.97
CA LEU A 265 -4.83 -0.94 5.92
C LEU A 265 -5.26 -2.26 5.28
N PHE A 266 -5.48 -2.25 3.97
CA PHE A 266 -6.03 -3.37 3.21
C PHE A 266 -4.98 -3.96 2.26
N ASP A 267 -5.14 -5.23 1.92
CA ASP A 267 -4.40 -5.90 0.88
C ASP A 267 -5.30 -6.12 -0.35
N ASN A 268 -4.69 -6.44 -1.48
CA ASN A 268 -5.34 -6.81 -2.73
C ASN A 268 -6.19 -5.71 -3.40
N GLU A 269 -5.89 -4.43 -3.12
CA GLU A 269 -6.52 -3.32 -3.84
C GLU A 269 -6.26 -3.44 -5.34
N GLU A 270 -5.02 -3.69 -5.73
CA GLU A 270 -4.52 -3.76 -7.09
C GLU A 270 -5.16 -4.86 -7.97
N ILE A 271 -5.89 -5.76 -7.34
CA ILE A 271 -6.63 -6.85 -8.00
C ILE A 271 -8.13 -6.86 -7.66
N GLY A 272 -8.65 -5.75 -7.11
CA GLY A 272 -10.07 -5.51 -6.91
C GLY A 272 -10.63 -5.83 -5.53
N SER A 273 -9.80 -5.98 -4.49
CA SER A 273 -10.18 -6.08 -3.06
C SER A 273 -11.02 -7.30 -2.65
N LEU A 274 -11.32 -8.23 -3.56
CA LEU A 274 -12.17 -9.40 -3.32
C LEU A 274 -11.41 -10.52 -2.59
N SER A 275 -11.06 -10.29 -1.32
CA SER A 275 -10.36 -11.27 -0.49
C SER A 275 -10.71 -11.08 0.99
N LYS A 276 -10.31 -12.05 1.84
CA LYS A 276 -10.52 -11.95 3.28
C LYS A 276 -9.78 -10.78 3.95
N GLN A 277 -8.72 -10.26 3.32
CA GLN A 277 -7.91 -9.14 3.80
C GLN A 277 -8.08 -7.86 2.96
N GLY A 278 -8.87 -7.90 1.91
CA GLY A 278 -9.21 -6.76 1.06
C GLY A 278 -10.32 -5.88 1.63
N ALA A 279 -10.53 -4.74 1.01
CA ALA A 279 -11.54 -3.76 1.43
C ALA A 279 -12.99 -4.26 1.32
N ASP A 280 -13.25 -5.28 0.47
CA ASP A 280 -14.57 -5.92 0.32
C ASP A 280 -14.87 -6.97 1.41
N SER A 281 -13.96 -7.17 2.35
CA SER A 281 -14.18 -8.07 3.49
C SER A 281 -15.09 -7.43 4.56
N THR A 282 -15.67 -8.28 5.39
CA THR A 282 -16.46 -7.82 6.55
C THR A 282 -15.60 -7.36 7.74
N LEU A 283 -14.29 -7.43 7.65
CA LEU A 283 -13.37 -7.09 8.74
C LEU A 283 -13.58 -5.68 9.32
N PRO A 284 -13.74 -4.61 8.52
CA PRO A 284 -13.98 -3.28 9.07
C PRO A 284 -15.19 -3.27 10.02
N SER A 285 -16.31 -3.85 9.59
CA SER A 285 -17.53 -3.94 10.41
C SER A 285 -17.33 -4.76 11.68
N VAL A 286 -16.54 -5.85 11.61
CA VAL A 286 -16.21 -6.67 12.79
C VAL A 286 -15.35 -5.89 13.77
N ILE A 287 -14.31 -5.17 13.30
CA ILE A 287 -13.43 -4.36 14.13
C ILE A 287 -14.23 -3.25 14.85
N ILE A 288 -15.01 -2.49 14.09
CA ILE A 288 -15.87 -1.43 14.64
C ILE A 288 -16.86 -2.01 15.65
N GLY A 289 -17.53 -3.13 15.31
CA GLY A 289 -18.46 -3.80 16.21
C GLY A 289 -17.80 -4.22 17.53
N LYS A 290 -16.55 -4.71 17.51
CA LYS A 290 -15.79 -5.06 18.73
C LYS A 290 -15.44 -3.82 19.56
N ILE A 291 -15.12 -2.69 18.94
CA ILE A 291 -14.88 -1.42 19.65
C ILE A 291 -16.14 -1.01 20.37
N TRP A 292 -17.30 -0.95 19.68
CA TRP A 292 -18.58 -0.58 20.29
C TRP A 292 -19.03 -1.54 21.39
N GLN A 293 -18.86 -2.85 21.16
CA GLN A 293 -19.17 -3.87 22.17
C GLN A 293 -18.35 -3.70 23.44
N ALA A 294 -17.09 -3.30 23.37
CA ALA A 294 -16.24 -3.06 24.55
C ALA A 294 -16.77 -1.92 25.44
N PHE A 295 -17.60 -1.01 24.88
CA PHE A 295 -18.29 0.06 25.61
C PHE A 295 -19.77 -0.26 25.90
N GLY A 296 -20.19 -1.51 25.75
CA GLY A 296 -21.56 -1.97 26.09
C GLY A 296 -22.63 -1.60 25.06
N LYS A 297 -22.23 -1.15 23.84
CA LYS A 297 -23.14 -0.83 22.73
C LYS A 297 -23.45 -2.08 21.90
N ASN A 298 -24.64 -2.13 21.32
CA ASN A 298 -25.03 -3.20 20.39
C ASN A 298 -24.78 -2.80 18.92
N GLN A 299 -25.04 -3.71 17.98
CA GLN A 299 -24.80 -3.49 16.57
C GLN A 299 -25.68 -2.37 15.97
N ILE A 300 -26.90 -2.18 16.45
CA ILE A 300 -27.80 -1.13 15.96
C ILE A 300 -27.29 0.23 16.43
N ASP A 301 -26.87 0.36 17.69
CA ASP A 301 -26.23 1.57 18.21
C ASP A 301 -25.00 1.90 17.38
N CYS A 302 -24.16 0.89 17.09
CA CYS A 302 -22.97 1.03 16.26
C CYS A 302 -23.30 1.62 14.87
N MET A 303 -24.27 1.06 14.17
CA MET A 303 -24.69 1.55 12.84
C MET A 303 -25.26 2.96 12.88
N SER A 304 -25.96 3.34 13.95
CA SER A 304 -26.45 4.71 14.16
C SER A 304 -25.31 5.69 14.39
N ASP A 305 -24.39 5.35 15.30
CA ASP A 305 -23.27 6.21 15.69
C ASP A 305 -22.30 6.45 14.51
N ILE A 306 -21.97 5.42 13.70
CA ILE A 306 -21.05 5.55 12.56
C ILE A 306 -21.62 6.44 11.43
N SER A 307 -22.95 6.56 11.31
CA SER A 307 -23.58 7.36 10.26
C SER A 307 -23.24 8.85 10.36
N ASP A 308 -22.88 9.33 11.55
CA ASP A 308 -22.43 10.71 11.80
C ASP A 308 -20.91 10.89 11.60
N GLY A 309 -20.22 9.81 11.26
CA GLY A 309 -18.79 9.80 11.01
C GLY A 309 -18.36 10.35 9.64
N LEU A 310 -17.06 10.33 9.42
CA LEU A 310 -16.44 10.69 8.14
C LEU A 310 -15.35 9.68 7.80
N MET A 311 -15.33 9.22 6.54
CA MET A 311 -14.36 8.27 6.03
C MET A 311 -13.52 8.87 4.91
N LEU A 312 -12.23 8.62 4.98
CA LEU A 312 -11.26 8.91 3.93
C LEU A 312 -10.80 7.60 3.26
N SER A 313 -10.87 7.55 1.96
CA SER A 313 -10.09 6.60 1.16
C SER A 313 -8.85 7.37 0.68
N VAL A 314 -7.70 6.98 1.18
CA VAL A 314 -6.44 7.65 0.86
C VAL A 314 -5.65 6.74 -0.06
N ASP A 315 -5.39 7.25 -1.26
CA ASP A 315 -4.76 6.51 -2.37
C ASP A 315 -4.25 7.52 -3.39
N VAL A 316 -3.17 7.24 -4.05
CA VAL A 316 -2.49 8.15 -4.97
C VAL A 316 -3.38 8.61 -6.14
N ALA A 317 -3.01 9.69 -6.78
CA ALA A 317 -3.71 10.30 -7.92
C ALA A 317 -2.74 10.56 -9.08
N HIS A 318 -3.29 10.86 -10.26
CA HIS A 318 -2.48 11.22 -11.43
C HIS A 318 -2.11 12.71 -11.38
N ALA A 319 -0.81 13.02 -11.26
CA ALA A 319 -0.31 14.38 -11.49
C ALA A 319 -0.30 14.73 -13.00
N TYR A 320 -0.35 16.01 -13.30
CA TYR A 320 -0.23 16.52 -14.67
C TYR A 320 1.13 16.12 -15.29
N HIS A 321 1.07 15.40 -16.41
CA HIS A 321 2.26 14.97 -17.12
C HIS A 321 2.61 15.95 -18.24
N PRO A 322 3.72 16.73 -18.16
CA PRO A 322 4.01 17.82 -19.10
C PRO A 322 4.23 17.34 -20.54
N ASN A 323 4.67 16.10 -20.74
CA ASN A 323 4.87 15.52 -22.08
C ASN A 323 3.58 14.92 -22.68
N TYR A 324 2.49 14.77 -21.88
CA TYR A 324 1.22 14.20 -22.32
C TYR A 324 0.03 15.07 -21.88
N PRO A 325 0.01 16.37 -22.26
CA PRO A 325 -0.99 17.34 -21.76
C PRO A 325 -2.44 16.96 -22.10
N GLY A 326 -2.65 16.20 -23.18
CA GLY A 326 -3.98 15.77 -23.62
C GLY A 326 -4.60 14.61 -22.83
N THR A 327 -3.92 14.09 -21.80
CA THR A 327 -4.42 12.98 -20.98
C THR A 327 -5.17 13.45 -19.73
N GLN A 328 -5.11 14.73 -19.40
CA GLN A 328 -5.70 15.33 -18.21
C GLN A 328 -6.98 16.12 -18.53
N ASP A 329 -7.80 16.34 -17.51
CA ASP A 329 -8.93 17.29 -17.60
C ASP A 329 -8.42 18.72 -17.83
N ILE A 330 -9.22 19.53 -18.52
CA ILE A 330 -8.78 20.88 -18.96
C ILE A 330 -8.71 21.91 -17.83
N THR A 331 -9.33 21.66 -16.68
CA THR A 331 -9.39 22.58 -15.53
C THR A 331 -9.08 21.93 -14.18
N ASN A 332 -9.12 20.58 -14.10
CA ASN A 332 -8.93 19.82 -12.85
C ASN A 332 -7.69 18.91 -12.95
N TYR A 333 -6.54 19.51 -13.20
CA TYR A 333 -5.26 18.83 -13.36
C TYR A 333 -4.29 19.24 -12.24
N PRO A 334 -4.06 18.39 -11.25
CA PRO A 334 -3.12 18.71 -10.18
C PRO A 334 -1.67 18.61 -10.64
N ILE A 335 -0.81 19.43 -10.05
CA ILE A 335 0.64 19.42 -10.24
C ILE A 335 1.35 18.94 -8.98
N MET A 336 2.51 18.33 -9.13
CA MET A 336 3.34 17.93 -7.98
C MET A 336 3.78 19.15 -7.16
N ASN A 337 3.84 19.02 -5.84
CA ASN A 337 4.12 20.09 -4.88
C ASN A 337 3.04 21.20 -4.81
N GLY A 338 1.87 20.97 -5.38
CA GLY A 338 0.73 21.87 -5.25
C GLY A 338 -0.19 21.56 -4.04
N GLY A 339 0.16 20.58 -3.24
CA GLY A 339 -0.64 20.05 -2.16
C GLY A 339 -1.34 18.73 -2.53
N PHE A 340 -1.81 18.01 -1.52
CA PHE A 340 -2.54 16.76 -1.75
C PHE A 340 -3.85 17.00 -2.53
N ILE A 341 -4.45 15.94 -3.03
CA ILE A 341 -5.49 16.01 -4.05
C ILE A 341 -6.82 15.49 -3.50
N LEU A 342 -7.88 16.27 -3.67
CA LEU A 342 -9.27 15.87 -3.46
C LEU A 342 -9.81 15.31 -4.78
N LYS A 343 -10.13 14.01 -4.82
CA LYS A 343 -10.53 13.28 -6.03
C LYS A 343 -12.05 13.24 -6.18
N THR A 344 -12.57 13.47 -7.37
CA THR A 344 -14.00 13.36 -7.68
C THR A 344 -14.23 12.56 -8.95
N ALA A 345 -15.29 11.74 -8.96
CA ALA A 345 -15.75 11.05 -10.15
C ALA A 345 -17.27 10.91 -10.15
N SER A 346 -17.93 11.31 -11.23
CA SER A 346 -19.39 11.25 -11.35
C SER A 346 -19.96 9.83 -11.31
N ASN A 347 -19.14 8.82 -11.67
CA ASN A 347 -19.49 7.40 -11.60
C ASN A 347 -19.15 6.75 -10.26
N GLN A 348 -18.78 7.54 -9.24
CA GLN A 348 -18.41 7.09 -7.89
C GLN A 348 -17.21 6.14 -7.81
N SER A 349 -16.41 6.01 -8.89
CA SER A 349 -15.16 5.24 -8.80
C SER A 349 -14.15 5.88 -7.83
N TYR A 350 -14.26 7.20 -7.61
CA TYR A 350 -13.77 7.92 -6.45
C TYR A 350 -15.00 8.40 -5.71
N THR A 351 -15.36 7.72 -4.63
CA THR A 351 -16.56 8.03 -3.84
C THR A 351 -16.45 9.40 -3.20
N TRP A 352 -17.47 10.19 -3.36
CA TRP A 352 -17.55 11.52 -2.79
C TRP A 352 -19.01 12.03 -2.75
N ASP A 353 -19.26 12.96 -1.88
CA ASP A 353 -20.43 13.83 -1.89
C ASP A 353 -20.03 15.27 -1.56
N CYS A 354 -20.95 16.24 -1.76
CA CYS A 354 -20.63 17.65 -1.55
C CYS A 354 -20.29 17.97 -0.10
N GLU A 355 -20.92 17.29 0.85
CA GLU A 355 -20.79 17.56 2.29
C GLU A 355 -19.46 17.03 2.82
N SER A 356 -19.10 15.79 2.47
CA SER A 356 -17.79 15.24 2.83
C SER A 356 -16.67 16.10 2.24
N MET A 357 -16.79 16.48 0.96
CA MET A 357 -15.79 17.31 0.31
C MET A 357 -15.68 18.71 0.92
N ALA A 358 -16.81 19.33 1.28
CA ALA A 358 -16.82 20.63 1.95
C ALA A 358 -16.18 20.57 3.33
N SER A 359 -16.40 19.48 4.08
CA SER A 359 -15.75 19.26 5.39
C SER A 359 -14.23 19.22 5.26
N LEU A 360 -13.68 18.48 4.26
CA LEU A 360 -12.25 18.43 4.03
C LEU A 360 -11.66 19.78 3.63
N ILE A 361 -12.36 20.52 2.75
CA ILE A 361 -11.94 21.87 2.35
C ILE A 361 -11.92 22.83 3.54
N ALA A 362 -12.93 22.76 4.41
CA ALA A 362 -12.99 23.58 5.62
C ALA A 362 -11.82 23.27 6.55
N LEU A 363 -11.48 21.98 6.75
CA LEU A 363 -10.33 21.57 7.54
C LEU A 363 -9.01 22.06 6.93
N CYS A 364 -8.83 21.94 5.61
CA CYS A 364 -7.65 22.47 4.94
C CYS A 364 -7.48 23.98 5.13
N GLN A 365 -8.61 24.74 5.07
CA GLN A 365 -8.59 26.20 5.28
C GLN A 365 -8.28 26.56 6.73
N GLN A 366 -8.84 25.83 7.71
CA GLN A 366 -8.59 26.03 9.12
C GLN A 366 -7.10 25.79 9.46
N GLU A 367 -6.52 24.73 8.95
CA GLU A 367 -5.15 24.31 9.24
C GLU A 367 -4.10 24.87 8.25
N ASN A 368 -4.53 25.67 7.26
CA ASN A 368 -3.68 26.25 6.22
C ASN A 368 -2.90 25.18 5.41
N ILE A 369 -3.54 24.04 5.12
CA ILE A 369 -2.94 22.94 4.35
C ILE A 369 -3.27 23.10 2.87
N PRO A 370 -2.26 23.14 1.98
CA PRO A 370 -2.49 23.23 0.54
C PRO A 370 -3.18 21.98 -0.01
N TYR A 371 -4.15 22.17 -0.89
CA TYR A 371 -4.85 21.08 -1.58
C TYR A 371 -5.19 21.45 -3.01
N GLN A 372 -5.41 20.44 -3.83
CA GLN A 372 -5.83 20.58 -5.23
C GLN A 372 -7.09 19.76 -5.51
N ARG A 373 -7.72 20.00 -6.66
CA ARG A 373 -8.90 19.24 -7.12
C ARG A 373 -8.49 18.40 -8.33
N PHE A 374 -9.02 17.18 -8.38
CA PHE A 374 -8.87 16.28 -9.52
C PHE A 374 -10.22 15.77 -10.00
N ALA A 375 -10.40 15.82 -11.31
CA ALA A 375 -11.43 15.06 -12.02
C ALA A 375 -10.78 14.38 -13.23
N LYS A 376 -11.26 13.21 -13.61
CA LYS A 376 -10.73 12.48 -14.78
C LYS A 376 -11.00 13.24 -16.08
N HIS A 377 -10.09 13.10 -17.05
CA HIS A 377 -10.41 13.44 -18.44
C HIS A 377 -11.67 12.67 -18.89
N SER A 378 -12.64 13.36 -19.50
CA SER A 378 -13.98 12.81 -19.80
C SER A 378 -13.98 11.54 -20.66
N ASN A 379 -12.98 11.35 -21.49
CA ASN A 379 -12.81 10.18 -22.36
C ASN A 379 -12.03 9.02 -21.70
N THR A 380 -11.54 9.21 -20.46
CA THR A 380 -10.74 8.18 -19.75
C THR A 380 -11.61 7.42 -18.76
N LYS A 381 -11.58 6.09 -18.82
CA LYS A 381 -12.32 5.26 -17.84
C LYS A 381 -11.75 5.42 -16.43
N GLY A 382 -10.42 5.54 -16.31
CA GLY A 382 -9.73 5.60 -15.02
C GLY A 382 -9.87 4.33 -14.18
N GLY A 383 -9.14 4.27 -13.07
CA GLY A 383 -9.28 3.26 -12.03
C GLY A 383 -10.39 3.58 -11.01
N GLY A 384 -10.55 2.71 -10.02
CA GLY A 384 -11.30 2.94 -8.79
C GLY A 384 -10.35 2.90 -7.60
N THR A 385 -10.88 3.05 -6.39
CA THR A 385 -10.15 2.89 -5.13
C THR A 385 -11.02 2.15 -4.10
N ILE A 386 -10.43 1.82 -2.96
CA ILE A 386 -11.12 1.15 -1.86
C ILE A 386 -12.35 1.91 -1.34
N GLY A 387 -12.43 3.23 -1.55
CA GLY A 387 -13.49 4.08 -1.01
C GLY A 387 -14.90 3.68 -1.45
N SER A 388 -15.09 3.35 -2.73
CA SER A 388 -16.38 2.90 -3.26
C SER A 388 -16.82 1.56 -2.68
N ILE A 389 -15.88 0.69 -2.36
CA ILE A 389 -16.14 -0.63 -1.79
C ILE A 389 -16.51 -0.48 -0.31
N ILE A 390 -15.68 0.20 0.48
CA ILE A 390 -15.91 0.34 1.93
C ILE A 390 -17.19 1.13 2.21
N SER A 391 -17.46 2.20 1.46
CA SER A 391 -18.68 3.02 1.65
C SER A 391 -19.98 2.25 1.37
N SER A 392 -19.93 1.16 0.60
CA SER A 392 -21.06 0.26 0.40
C SER A 392 -21.32 -0.66 1.61
N HIS A 393 -20.28 -0.96 2.39
CA HIS A 393 -20.36 -1.77 3.61
C HIS A 393 -20.54 -0.95 4.88
N LEU A 394 -19.99 0.26 4.90
CA LEU A 394 -20.11 1.24 5.99
C LEU A 394 -20.76 2.52 5.43
N PRO A 395 -22.11 2.64 5.47
CA PRO A 395 -22.83 3.76 4.85
C PRO A 395 -22.64 5.04 5.66
N MET A 396 -21.55 5.75 5.38
CA MET A 396 -21.17 7.01 6.00
C MET A 396 -20.61 7.97 4.96
N ARG A 397 -20.53 9.27 5.29
CA ARG A 397 -19.92 10.28 4.43
C ARG A 397 -18.50 9.87 4.09
N THR A 398 -18.17 9.85 2.79
CA THR A 398 -16.89 9.35 2.32
C THR A 398 -16.28 10.28 1.29
N ALA A 399 -14.97 10.49 1.34
CA ALA A 399 -14.21 11.21 0.34
C ALA A 399 -12.92 10.48 -0.02
N VAL A 400 -12.44 10.68 -1.26
CA VAL A 400 -11.18 10.09 -1.76
C VAL A 400 -10.15 11.20 -1.92
N ILE A 401 -8.98 10.99 -1.33
CA ILE A 401 -7.84 11.91 -1.37
C ILE A 401 -6.54 11.18 -1.67
N GLY A 402 -5.46 11.91 -1.96
CA GLY A 402 -4.11 11.34 -2.06
C GLY A 402 -3.09 12.30 -2.65
N VAL A 403 -1.88 11.82 -2.90
CA VAL A 403 -0.81 12.59 -3.54
C VAL A 403 -0.76 12.33 -5.05
N GLY A 404 -0.25 13.29 -5.81
CA GLY A 404 -0.10 13.15 -7.26
C GLY A 404 1.19 12.43 -7.63
N LEU A 405 1.08 11.36 -8.43
CA LEU A 405 2.21 10.63 -8.99
C LEU A 405 2.36 10.85 -10.50
N LEU A 406 3.60 10.78 -10.96
CA LEU A 406 3.97 10.42 -12.32
C LEU A 406 4.52 9.00 -12.34
N ALA A 407 4.35 8.30 -13.47
CA ALA A 407 4.77 6.92 -13.66
C ALA A 407 4.17 5.95 -12.61
N MET A 408 2.94 6.19 -12.15
CA MET A 408 2.18 5.27 -11.29
C MET A 408 2.23 3.84 -11.86
N HIS A 409 2.42 2.82 -11.01
CA HIS A 409 2.62 1.41 -11.37
C HIS A 409 3.93 1.10 -12.12
N SER A 410 4.85 2.06 -12.25
CA SER A 410 6.22 1.77 -12.66
C SER A 410 6.97 1.08 -11.52
N SER A 411 8.02 0.33 -11.85
CA SER A 411 8.94 -0.18 -10.82
C SER A 411 9.67 0.95 -10.08
N ARG A 412 9.58 2.19 -10.56
CA ARG A 412 10.05 3.42 -9.92
C ARG A 412 9.17 4.59 -10.32
N GLU A 413 8.54 5.22 -9.36
CA GLU A 413 7.55 6.28 -9.50
C GLU A 413 8.12 7.63 -9.06
N MET A 414 7.35 8.71 -9.21
CA MET A 414 7.77 10.06 -8.86
C MET A 414 6.62 10.87 -8.29
N MET A 415 6.88 11.62 -7.20
CA MET A 415 5.91 12.51 -6.54
C MET A 415 6.54 13.82 -6.09
N GLY A 416 5.70 14.78 -5.70
CA GLY A 416 6.13 16.00 -5.02
C GLY A 416 6.53 15.73 -3.57
N LYS A 417 7.66 16.28 -3.15
CA LYS A 417 8.14 16.15 -1.76
C LYS A 417 7.19 16.84 -0.77
N ASP A 418 6.71 18.04 -1.12
CA ASP A 418 5.84 18.82 -0.24
C ASP A 418 4.43 18.25 -0.16
N ASP A 419 4.02 17.44 -1.15
CA ASP A 419 2.72 16.75 -1.14
C ASP A 419 2.67 15.66 -0.05
N GLN A 420 3.79 14.95 0.21
CA GLN A 420 3.87 14.00 1.33
C GLN A 420 3.75 14.70 2.69
N ILE A 421 4.42 15.83 2.84
CA ILE A 421 4.35 16.64 4.06
C ILE A 421 2.90 17.10 4.28
N GLY A 422 2.28 17.66 3.23
CA GLY A 422 0.90 18.13 3.27
C GLY A 422 -0.11 17.02 3.62
N LEU A 423 0.04 15.83 3.01
CA LEU A 423 -0.84 14.68 3.29
C LEU A 423 -0.69 14.20 4.75
N THR A 424 0.54 14.13 5.27
CA THR A 424 0.78 13.72 6.68
C THR A 424 0.20 14.72 7.67
N HIS A 425 0.38 16.01 7.41
CA HIS A 425 -0.22 17.08 8.25
C HIS A 425 -1.76 17.04 8.18
N PHE A 426 -2.32 16.79 7.01
CA PHE A 426 -3.77 16.65 6.85
C PHE A 426 -4.29 15.42 7.60
N ALA A 427 -3.64 14.27 7.51
CA ALA A 427 -4.03 13.07 8.23
C ALA A 427 -4.03 13.30 9.76
N LYS A 428 -3.01 14.00 10.28
CA LYS A 428 -2.96 14.39 11.67
C LYS A 428 -4.13 15.32 12.05
N ALA A 429 -4.35 16.38 11.29
CA ALA A 429 -5.45 17.33 11.53
C ALA A 429 -6.82 16.64 11.48
N PHE A 430 -7.03 15.70 10.56
CA PHE A 430 -8.24 14.90 10.44
C PHE A 430 -8.54 14.07 11.69
N PHE A 431 -7.50 13.52 12.33
CA PHE A 431 -7.65 12.75 13.56
C PHE A 431 -7.69 13.61 14.84
N GLU A 432 -7.37 14.90 14.78
CA GLU A 432 -7.42 15.83 15.91
C GLU A 432 -8.76 16.58 16.01
N ASN A 433 -9.43 16.82 14.86
CA ASN A 433 -10.68 17.58 14.74
C ASN A 433 -11.88 16.67 14.48
#